data_4b903a096e6ec6c50523e34337b55ca5
#
_entry.id   4b903a096e6ec6c50523e34337b55ca5
#
_cell.length_a   1.000
_cell.length_b   1.000
_cell.length_c   1.000
_cell.angle_alpha   90.00
_cell.angle_beta   90.00
_cell.angle_gamma   90.00
#
_symmetry.space_group_name_H-M   'P 1'
#
loop_
_entity.id
_entity.type
_entity.pdbx_description
1 polymer ?
#
loop_
_entity_poly.entity_id
_entity_poly.type
_entity_poly.pdbx_seq_one_letter_code
_entity_poly.pdbx_strand_id
1 'polypeptide(L)'
;MFKVNEYFEGKVKSLAFKDGNCDATIGVMAKGEYEFGTSTKEVMIVISGKLLIKFPNCDNWHEYSKYDCFTIEANKKFQVKTPGDSAYICRYYNDAQGCNCNCNC
;
A
#
# COMPACT_ATOMS: atom_id res chain seq x y z
N MET A 1 -20.09 8.82 0.48
CA MET A 1 -19.10 9.90 0.60
C MET A 1 -17.71 9.42 0.24
N PHE A 2 -17.22 8.36 0.84
CA PHE A 2 -15.89 7.86 0.50
C PHE A 2 -15.96 6.89 -0.65
N LYS A 3 -15.04 7.04 -1.62
CA LYS A 3 -14.96 6.12 -2.73
C LYS A 3 -14.45 4.76 -2.23
N VAL A 4 -15.18 3.71 -2.56
CA VAL A 4 -14.79 2.33 -2.25
C VAL A 4 -14.10 1.74 -3.47
N ASN A 5 -12.91 1.20 -3.28
CA ASN A 5 -12.19 0.49 -4.32
C ASN A 5 -12.19 -1.00 -3.98
N GLU A 6 -12.41 -1.83 -4.98
CA GLU A 6 -12.50 -3.26 -4.77
C GLU A 6 -11.67 -3.96 -5.84
N TYR A 7 -10.80 -4.86 -5.42
CA TYR A 7 -9.86 -5.56 -6.30
C TYR A 7 -9.92 -7.06 -6.02
N PHE A 8 -9.54 -7.86 -7.01
CA PHE A 8 -9.40 -9.31 -6.87
C PHE A 8 -10.67 -9.95 -6.29
N GLU A 9 -11.82 -9.62 -6.89
CA GLU A 9 -13.13 -10.16 -6.51
C GLU A 9 -13.49 -9.89 -5.04
N GLY A 10 -13.09 -8.72 -4.54
CA GLY A 10 -13.41 -8.30 -3.19
C GLY A 10 -12.44 -8.74 -2.12
N LYS A 11 -11.36 -9.43 -2.49
CA LYS A 11 -10.35 -9.86 -1.51
C LYS A 11 -9.53 -8.69 -0.99
N VAL A 12 -9.48 -7.58 -1.74
CA VAL A 12 -8.84 -6.34 -1.31
C VAL A 12 -9.86 -5.23 -1.48
N LYS A 13 -10.10 -4.47 -0.42
CA LYS A 13 -11.02 -3.33 -0.44
C LYS A 13 -10.38 -2.16 0.27
N SER A 14 -10.57 -0.96 -0.29
CA SER A 14 -10.06 0.26 0.34
C SER A 14 -11.04 1.40 0.19
N LEU A 15 -10.91 2.38 1.08
CA LEU A 15 -11.68 3.61 1.06
C LEU A 15 -10.73 4.77 0.81
N ALA A 16 -11.05 5.61 -0.18
CA ALA A 16 -10.26 6.79 -0.47
C ALA A 16 -10.63 7.92 0.49
N PHE A 17 -9.64 8.64 0.98
CA PHE A 17 -9.86 9.78 1.87
C PHE A 17 -8.69 10.74 1.77
N LYS A 18 -8.79 11.87 2.44
CA LYS A 18 -7.71 12.84 2.53
C LYS A 18 -7.04 12.71 3.90
N ASP A 19 -5.75 12.43 3.88
CA ASP A 19 -4.92 12.41 5.08
C ASP A 19 -4.17 13.74 5.13
N GLY A 20 -4.79 14.74 5.77
CA GLY A 20 -4.31 16.12 5.63
C GLY A 20 -4.48 16.58 4.18
N ASN A 21 -3.38 16.97 3.54
CA ASN A 21 -3.38 17.40 2.13
C ASN A 21 -3.03 16.24 1.18
N CYS A 22 -2.86 15.06 1.70
CA CYS A 22 -2.39 13.92 0.94
C CYS A 22 -3.56 13.01 0.55
N ASP A 23 -3.64 12.63 -0.72
CA ASP A 23 -4.58 11.60 -1.13
C ASP A 23 -4.14 10.27 -0.51
N ALA A 24 -5.09 9.54 0.04
CA ALA A 24 -4.78 8.30 0.71
C ALA A 24 -5.92 7.30 0.57
N THR A 25 -5.61 6.03 0.83
CA THR A 25 -6.61 4.99 1.01
C THR A 25 -6.31 4.25 2.30
N ILE A 26 -7.37 3.76 2.94
CA ILE A 26 -7.25 2.81 4.03
C ILE A 26 -7.94 1.53 3.58
N GLY A 27 -7.27 0.39 3.76
CA GLY A 27 -7.79 -0.83 3.18
C GLY A 27 -7.49 -2.07 3.97
N VAL A 28 -8.09 -3.16 3.51
CA VAL A 28 -7.90 -4.49 4.07
C VAL A 28 -7.61 -5.47 2.93
N MET A 29 -6.79 -6.46 3.21
CA MET A 29 -6.45 -7.54 2.28
C MET A 29 -6.73 -8.87 2.95
N ALA A 30 -7.46 -9.74 2.25
CA ALA A 30 -7.63 -11.11 2.70
C ALA A 30 -6.33 -11.88 2.44
N LYS A 31 -6.11 -12.94 3.21
CA LYS A 31 -4.98 -13.86 3.01
C LYS A 31 -4.83 -14.18 1.51
N GLY A 32 -3.62 -14.05 0.99
CA GLY A 32 -3.35 -14.33 -0.40
C GLY A 32 -2.12 -13.63 -0.94
N GLU A 33 -1.99 -13.65 -2.26
CA GLU A 33 -0.87 -13.07 -2.98
C GLU A 33 -1.42 -12.24 -4.13
N TYR A 34 -0.93 -11.01 -4.27
CA TYR A 34 -1.48 -10.02 -5.20
C TYR A 34 -0.38 -9.27 -5.92
N GLU A 35 -0.68 -8.79 -7.13
CA GLU A 35 0.19 -7.88 -7.85
C GLU A 35 -0.52 -6.54 -8.01
N PHE A 36 0.19 -5.45 -7.69
CA PHE A 36 -0.31 -4.09 -7.83
C PHE A 36 0.62 -3.25 -8.70
N GLY A 37 0.05 -2.26 -9.34
CA GLY A 37 0.81 -1.27 -10.10
C GLY A 37 0.63 0.11 -9.51
N THR A 38 1.64 0.96 -9.68
CA THR A 38 1.59 2.35 -9.23
C THR A 38 1.57 3.29 -10.42
N SER A 39 0.85 4.39 -10.30
CA SER A 39 0.93 5.50 -11.25
C SER A 39 1.62 6.70 -10.61
N THR A 40 1.65 6.76 -9.29
CA THR A 40 2.36 7.76 -8.51
C THR A 40 3.21 7.02 -7.48
N LYS A 41 4.13 7.73 -6.84
CA LYS A 41 4.85 7.20 -5.69
C LYS A 41 3.86 6.91 -4.57
N GLU A 42 4.00 5.77 -3.93
CA GLU A 42 3.10 5.36 -2.83
C GLU A 42 3.93 5.01 -1.60
N VAL A 43 3.44 5.43 -0.44
CA VAL A 43 3.99 5.02 0.84
C VAL A 43 2.91 4.24 1.56
N MET A 44 3.21 3.00 1.92
CA MET A 44 2.28 2.12 2.61
C MET A 44 2.70 1.91 4.04
N ILE A 45 1.73 1.92 4.95
CA ILE A 45 1.93 1.69 6.37
C ILE A 45 1.06 0.51 6.78
N VAL A 46 1.65 -0.50 7.39
CA VAL A 46 0.89 -1.65 7.90
C VAL A 46 0.21 -1.25 9.20
N ILE A 47 -1.11 -1.42 9.25
CA ILE A 47 -1.90 -1.08 10.45
C ILE A 47 -2.14 -2.34 11.29
N SER A 48 -2.37 -3.46 10.63
CA SER A 48 -2.63 -4.73 11.31
C SER A 48 -2.19 -5.88 10.42
N GLY A 49 -1.71 -6.93 11.02
CA GLY A 49 -1.23 -8.10 10.28
C GLY A 49 0.20 -7.94 9.83
N LYS A 50 0.52 -8.53 8.70
CA LYS A 50 1.88 -8.57 8.17
C LYS A 50 1.81 -8.61 6.65
N LEU A 51 2.67 -7.82 6.00
CA LEU A 51 2.80 -7.84 4.54
C LEU A 51 4.20 -8.27 4.16
N LEU A 52 4.29 -9.14 3.15
CA LEU A 52 5.56 -9.47 2.51
C LEU A 52 5.53 -8.81 1.14
N ILE A 53 6.56 -8.05 0.85
CA ILE A 53 6.62 -7.24 -0.37
C ILE A 53 7.79 -7.69 -1.23
N LYS A 54 7.53 -7.91 -2.50
CA LYS A 54 8.55 -8.13 -3.49
C LYS A 54 8.60 -6.88 -4.36
N PHE A 55 9.67 -6.10 -4.18
CA PHE A 55 9.82 -4.82 -4.88
C PHE A 55 10.12 -5.01 -6.36
N PRO A 56 9.89 -3.99 -7.19
CA PRO A 56 10.21 -4.06 -8.61
C PRO A 56 11.69 -4.43 -8.80
N ASN A 57 11.96 -5.36 -9.74
CA ASN A 57 13.31 -5.82 -10.05
C ASN A 57 14.05 -6.46 -8.87
N CYS A 58 13.31 -6.95 -7.89
CA CYS A 58 13.88 -7.62 -6.74
C CYS A 58 13.32 -9.04 -6.65
N ASP A 59 14.17 -10.02 -6.35
CA ASP A 59 13.76 -11.42 -6.27
C ASP A 59 13.45 -11.87 -4.84
N ASN A 60 13.66 -10.99 -3.87
CA ASN A 60 13.49 -11.33 -2.47
C ASN A 60 12.23 -10.69 -1.89
N TRP A 61 11.59 -11.41 -0.96
CA TRP A 61 10.45 -10.90 -0.21
C TRP A 61 10.95 -10.20 1.05
N HIS A 62 10.40 -9.02 1.32
CA HIS A 62 10.69 -8.23 2.52
C HIS A 62 9.47 -8.18 3.41
N GLU A 63 9.64 -8.44 4.69
CA GLU A 63 8.54 -8.51 5.64
C GLU A 63 8.36 -7.18 6.37
N TYR A 64 7.09 -6.75 6.44
CA TYR A 64 6.70 -5.53 7.15
C TYR A 64 5.60 -5.87 8.13
N SER A 65 5.79 -5.49 9.38
CA SER A 65 4.86 -5.77 10.47
C SER A 65 4.12 -4.51 10.86
N LYS A 66 3.25 -4.60 11.86
CA LYS A 66 2.43 -3.49 12.33
C LYS A 66 3.27 -2.23 12.54
N TYR A 67 2.81 -1.14 11.89
CA TYR A 67 3.39 0.20 11.91
C TYR A 67 4.67 0.37 11.10
N ASP A 68 5.18 -0.68 10.48
CA ASP A 68 6.24 -0.53 9.50
C ASP A 68 5.70 0.10 8.23
N CYS A 69 6.58 0.78 7.50
CA CYS A 69 6.19 1.39 6.24
C CYS A 69 7.23 1.12 5.15
N PHE A 70 6.78 1.25 3.91
CA PHE A 70 7.66 1.09 2.76
C PHE A 70 7.15 1.96 1.62
N THR A 71 8.04 2.22 0.66
CA THR A 71 7.78 3.11 -0.47
C THR A 71 7.91 2.35 -1.79
N ILE A 72 6.95 2.58 -2.68
CA ILE A 72 7.02 2.08 -4.07
C ILE A 72 7.04 3.30 -4.98
N GLU A 73 8.01 3.35 -5.90
CA GLU A 73 8.12 4.44 -6.85
C GLU A 73 7.01 4.39 -7.90
N ALA A 74 6.82 5.49 -8.63
CA ALA A 74 5.78 5.60 -9.64
C ALA A 74 6.06 4.67 -10.83
N ASN A 75 4.98 4.23 -11.48
CA ASN A 75 5.02 3.44 -12.72
C ASN A 75 5.77 2.12 -12.56
N LYS A 76 5.54 1.45 -11.44
CA LYS A 76 6.16 0.17 -11.11
C LYS A 76 5.10 -0.87 -10.76
N LYS A 77 5.47 -2.13 -10.88
CA LYS A 77 4.66 -3.25 -10.39
C LYS A 77 5.38 -3.90 -9.23
N PHE A 78 4.63 -4.29 -8.22
CA PHE A 78 5.18 -4.98 -7.06
C PHE A 78 4.21 -6.05 -6.59
N GLN A 79 4.71 -7.00 -5.82
CA GLN A 79 3.91 -8.11 -5.35
C GLN A 79 3.77 -8.06 -3.85
N VAL A 80 2.59 -8.44 -3.37
CA VAL A 80 2.22 -8.43 -1.95
C VAL A 80 1.73 -9.81 -1.59
N LYS A 81 2.23 -10.32 -0.48
CA LYS A 81 1.75 -11.57 0.11
C LYS A 81 1.33 -11.27 1.54
N THR A 82 0.14 -11.73 1.92
CA THR A 82 -0.32 -11.58 3.30
C THR A 82 -0.72 -12.95 3.83
N PRO A 83 -0.11 -13.40 4.95
CA PRO A 83 -0.38 -14.74 5.49
C PRO A 83 -1.71 -14.84 6.24
N GLY A 84 -2.36 -13.74 6.47
CA GLY A 84 -3.69 -13.64 7.07
C GLY A 84 -4.30 -12.32 6.66
N ASP A 85 -5.42 -11.94 7.23
CA ASP A 85 -6.02 -10.65 6.93
C ASP A 85 -5.11 -9.52 7.44
N SER A 86 -4.90 -8.52 6.60
CA SER A 86 -4.06 -7.36 6.95
C SER A 86 -4.79 -6.08 6.62
N ALA A 87 -4.44 -5.00 7.33
CA ALA A 87 -4.96 -3.66 7.10
C ALA A 87 -3.79 -2.71 6.88
N TYR A 88 -4.01 -1.68 6.06
CA TYR A 88 -2.95 -0.76 5.68
C TYR A 88 -3.50 0.62 5.36
N ILE A 89 -2.61 1.62 5.41
CA ILE A 89 -2.85 2.94 4.84
C ILE A 89 -1.87 3.11 3.70
N CYS A 90 -2.35 3.62 2.57
CA CYS A 90 -1.52 3.94 1.42
C CYS A 90 -1.64 5.43 1.14
N ARG A 91 -0.52 6.15 1.10
CA ARG A 91 -0.47 7.56 0.75
C ARG A 91 0.10 7.71 -0.64
N TYR A 92 -0.54 8.57 -1.43
CA TYR A 92 -0.18 8.79 -2.83
C TYR A 92 0.50 10.15 -2.95
N TYR A 93 1.69 10.16 -3.56
CA TYR A 93 2.50 11.36 -3.73
C TYR A 93 2.70 11.65 -5.20
N ASN A 94 2.62 12.93 -5.54
CA ASN A 94 3.03 13.41 -6.85
C ASN A 94 3.93 14.62 -6.64
N ASP A 95 4.57 15.09 -7.72
CA ASP A 95 5.55 16.17 -7.63
C ASP A 95 4.96 17.48 -7.14
N ALA A 96 3.65 17.65 -7.25
CA ALA A 96 2.97 18.88 -6.87
C ALA A 96 2.48 18.89 -5.42
N GLN A 97 2.54 17.77 -4.73
CA GLN A 97 2.02 17.64 -3.36
C GLN A 97 3.15 17.68 -2.35
N GLY A 98 2.98 18.53 -1.34
CA GLY A 98 3.95 18.63 -0.26
C GLY A 98 3.74 17.63 0.86
N CYS A 99 3.29 16.42 0.54
CA CYS A 99 3.11 15.38 1.53
C CYS A 99 4.46 14.86 2.01
N ASN A 100 4.65 14.81 3.31
CA ASN A 100 5.87 14.30 3.91
C ASN A 100 5.58 13.03 4.67
N CYS A 101 6.39 12.02 4.42
CA CYS A 101 6.36 10.79 5.20
C CYS A 101 7.81 10.38 5.47
N ASN A 102 8.15 10.21 6.75
CA ASN A 102 9.50 9.84 7.16
C ASN A 102 9.65 8.34 7.22
N CYS A 103 9.31 7.66 6.14
CA CYS A 103 9.45 6.22 6.04
C CYS A 103 10.79 5.90 5.39
N ASN A 104 11.65 5.22 6.12
CA ASN A 104 12.92 4.73 5.62
C ASN A 104 12.77 3.25 5.31
N CYS A 105 12.58 2.94 4.04
CA CYS A 105 12.36 1.57 3.61
C CYS A 105 13.48 1.08 2.72
#